data_ce5e372b45244bfb161cb29ac6c55289
#
_entry.id   ce5e372b45244bfb161cb29ac6c55289
#
_cell.length_a   1.000
_cell.length_b   1.000
_cell.length_c   1.000
_cell.angle_alpha   90.00
_cell.angle_beta   90.00
_cell.angle_gamma   90.00
#
_symmetry.space_group_name_H-M   'P 1'
#
loop_
_entity.id
_entity.type
_entity.pdbx_description
1 polymer ?
#
loop_
_entity_poly.entity_id
_entity_poly.type
_entity_poly.pdbx_seq_one_letter_code
_entity_poly.pdbx_strand_id
1 'polypeptide(L)'
;MKKTPGLPSSPLRRARLFALLVLVALGLTACGGGKDKPAPAKATASQTTASQTAAEKPAEHPTEHPAEHPAAAAAQAGASTAIAGVAFTPPAGWQDLGPTNMRQAQYRLAPVGGDTAPGEVNVFYFGAESGGGVDANLQRWIGQMVLPDGGDPAAAAQRSSFTADGMAGHIVSLEGSYKSGGGPMMGGETKILPGYRLVGVVLEGPQGSVFFKLTGPVATAKAMEVDLLKMMQAATKAG
;
A
#
# COMPACT_ATOMS: atom_id res chain seq x y z
N MET A 1 -1.94 -43.93 -55.29
CA MET A 1 -3.19 -44.14 -54.53
C MET A 1 -3.28 -43.15 -53.41
N LYS A 2 -4.20 -42.20 -53.49
CA LYS A 2 -4.43 -41.12 -52.56
C LYS A 2 -5.32 -41.60 -51.41
N LYS A 3 -5.00 -41.27 -50.18
CA LYS A 3 -5.92 -41.43 -49.06
C LYS A 3 -5.84 -40.17 -48.16
N THR A 4 -6.84 -39.35 -48.25
CA THR A 4 -7.14 -38.24 -47.33
C THR A 4 -7.89 -38.78 -46.10
N PRO A 5 -7.59 -38.34 -44.87
CA PRO A 5 -8.50 -38.51 -43.75
C PRO A 5 -9.16 -37.18 -43.37
N GLY A 6 -10.43 -37.33 -43.05
CA GLY A 6 -11.40 -36.27 -42.85
C GLY A 6 -11.26 -35.49 -41.52
N LEU A 7 -11.92 -34.34 -41.55
CA LEU A 7 -12.15 -33.45 -40.40
C LEU A 7 -13.14 -34.10 -39.40
N PRO A 8 -12.96 -33.87 -38.11
CA PRO A 8 -14.02 -34.07 -37.15
C PRO A 8 -14.82 -32.79 -36.89
N SER A 9 -16.11 -32.95 -37.00
CA SER A 9 -17.17 -31.98 -36.72
C SER A 9 -17.24 -31.55 -35.25
N SER A 10 -17.38 -30.23 -35.02
CA SER A 10 -17.65 -29.64 -33.73
C SER A 10 -19.09 -29.85 -33.26
N PRO A 11 -19.37 -30.13 -31.99
CA PRO A 11 -20.71 -30.06 -31.44
C PRO A 11 -21.02 -28.65 -30.91
N LEU A 12 -22.11 -28.08 -31.41
CA LEU A 12 -22.80 -26.90 -30.90
C LEU A 12 -23.11 -27.03 -29.41
N ARG A 13 -22.63 -26.09 -28.59
CA ARG A 13 -23.07 -25.93 -27.23
C ARG A 13 -24.30 -25.03 -27.17
N ARG A 14 -25.37 -25.62 -26.68
CA ARG A 14 -26.69 -25.01 -26.46
C ARG A 14 -26.58 -23.89 -25.39
N ALA A 15 -27.02 -22.69 -25.77
CA ALA A 15 -27.35 -21.61 -24.87
C ALA A 15 -28.52 -22.02 -23.96
N ARG A 16 -28.37 -21.95 -22.65
CA ARG A 16 -29.49 -22.01 -21.71
C ARG A 16 -29.73 -20.61 -21.18
N LEU A 17 -30.80 -20.02 -21.68
CA LEU A 17 -31.43 -18.82 -21.14
C LEU A 17 -32.13 -19.20 -19.84
N PHE A 18 -31.73 -18.63 -18.71
CA PHE A 18 -32.52 -18.62 -17.49
C PHE A 18 -33.06 -17.22 -17.30
N ALA A 19 -34.36 -17.07 -17.56
CA ALA A 19 -35.13 -15.93 -17.16
C ALA A 19 -35.54 -16.10 -15.69
N LEU A 20 -35.13 -15.19 -14.83
CA LEU A 20 -35.61 -15.13 -13.45
C LEU A 20 -36.51 -13.90 -13.28
N LEU A 21 -37.76 -14.18 -13.03
CA LEU A 21 -38.85 -13.23 -12.75
C LEU A 21 -38.64 -12.74 -11.31
N VAL A 22 -38.50 -11.43 -11.10
CA VAL A 22 -38.51 -10.81 -9.75
C VAL A 22 -39.86 -10.14 -9.52
N LEU A 23 -40.59 -10.67 -8.55
CA LEU A 23 -41.83 -10.13 -8.01
C LEU A 23 -41.54 -8.94 -7.10
N VAL A 24 -42.16 -7.81 -7.40
CA VAL A 24 -42.18 -6.60 -6.57
C VAL A 24 -43.32 -6.77 -5.56
N ALA A 25 -43.01 -6.68 -4.27
CA ALA A 25 -43.99 -6.48 -3.23
C ALA A 25 -43.81 -5.09 -2.61
N LEU A 26 -44.78 -4.23 -2.86
CA LEU A 26 -44.96 -2.96 -2.16
C LEU A 26 -45.53 -3.23 -0.75
N GLY A 27 -44.89 -2.66 0.25
CA GLY A 27 -45.46 -2.56 1.60
C GLY A 27 -45.30 -1.12 2.09
N LEU A 28 -46.39 -0.33 1.98
CA LEU A 28 -46.55 0.93 2.71
C LEU A 28 -47.00 0.63 4.14
N THR A 29 -46.37 1.26 5.11
CA THR A 29 -47.03 1.60 6.37
C THR A 29 -46.48 2.93 6.89
N ALA A 30 -47.43 3.82 7.15
CA ALA A 30 -47.25 5.19 7.62
C ALA A 30 -47.42 5.27 9.14
N CYS A 31 -47.07 6.47 9.66
CA CYS A 31 -47.56 7.17 10.85
C CYS A 31 -46.81 7.09 12.16
N GLY A 32 -46.51 8.31 12.63
CA GLY A 32 -46.48 8.76 14.02
C GLY A 32 -45.13 9.36 14.40
N GLY A 33 -44.83 10.66 14.49
CA GLY A 33 -45.57 11.73 15.18
C GLY A 33 -44.91 11.93 16.55
N GLY A 34 -44.08 13.02 16.72
CA GLY A 34 -43.51 13.36 18.03
C GLY A 34 -42.55 14.56 17.90
N LYS A 35 -43.15 15.74 18.00
CA LYS A 35 -42.45 17.03 18.27
C LYS A 35 -41.89 16.97 19.70
N ASP A 36 -40.69 17.50 19.92
CA ASP A 36 -40.46 18.48 20.99
C ASP A 36 -39.01 19.01 20.88
N LYS A 37 -38.99 20.33 20.69
CA LYS A 37 -37.83 21.18 20.83
C LYS A 37 -37.95 21.87 22.18
N PRO A 38 -36.90 22.13 22.91
CA PRO A 38 -36.67 23.47 23.39
C PRO A 38 -35.31 24.04 23.09
N ALA A 39 -35.30 25.29 22.74
CA ALA A 39 -34.16 26.19 22.66
C ALA A 39 -34.07 26.98 24.00
N PRO A 40 -33.27 28.03 24.10
CA PRO A 40 -31.92 28.05 24.72
C PRO A 40 -31.93 28.91 26.00
N ALA A 41 -30.96 28.70 26.86
CA ALA A 41 -30.71 29.61 27.98
C ALA A 41 -29.44 30.45 27.75
N LYS A 42 -29.64 31.74 27.81
CA LYS A 42 -28.67 32.83 27.78
C LYS A 42 -28.09 33.10 29.18
N ALA A 43 -26.91 33.72 29.13
CA ALA A 43 -26.31 34.70 30.08
C ALA A 43 -25.68 34.12 31.34
N THR A 44 -24.47 34.51 31.69
CA THR A 44 -24.20 35.86 32.22
C THR A 44 -22.70 36.14 32.26
N ALA A 45 -22.36 37.33 31.87
CA ALA A 45 -21.04 37.94 32.00
C ALA A 45 -20.72 38.23 33.45
N SER A 46 -19.45 38.14 33.83
CA SER A 46 -18.87 38.94 34.91
C SER A 46 -17.46 39.32 34.53
N GLN A 47 -17.32 40.59 34.28
CA GLN A 47 -16.05 41.31 34.26
C GLN A 47 -15.60 41.52 35.71
N THR A 48 -14.29 41.37 35.94
CA THR A 48 -13.63 42.12 36.98
C THR A 48 -12.23 42.47 36.55
N THR A 49 -12.02 43.73 36.46
CA THR A 49 -10.81 44.57 36.28
C THR A 49 -9.85 44.43 37.44
N ALA A 50 -8.55 44.46 37.21
CA ALA A 50 -7.55 45.31 37.83
C ALA A 50 -6.17 44.90 37.37
N SER A 51 -5.56 45.74 36.63
CA SER A 51 -4.32 46.55 36.79
C SER A 51 -3.28 46.07 37.80
N GLN A 52 -2.05 45.86 37.34
CA GLN A 52 -0.88 46.70 37.58
C GLN A 52 0.40 46.09 37.00
N THR A 53 0.98 46.81 36.11
CA THR A 53 2.35 47.30 35.94
C THR A 53 3.45 46.65 36.79
N ALA A 54 4.43 46.05 36.16
CA ALA A 54 5.86 46.25 36.42
C ALA A 54 6.70 45.81 35.24
N ALA A 55 7.49 46.73 34.78
CA ALA A 55 8.55 46.54 33.77
C ALA A 55 9.67 45.68 34.35
N GLU A 56 10.30 44.84 33.56
CA GLU A 56 11.77 44.86 33.48
C GLU A 56 12.34 43.72 32.63
N LYS A 57 13.20 44.14 31.70
CA LYS A 57 14.41 43.50 31.17
C LYS A 57 14.26 42.48 30.05
N PRO A 58 14.84 42.77 28.89
CA PRO A 58 15.00 41.80 27.82
C PRO A 58 16.07 40.78 28.23
N ALA A 59 15.64 39.55 28.45
CA ALA A 59 16.54 38.43 28.51
C ALA A 59 16.89 38.02 27.09
N GLU A 60 18.16 38.02 26.77
CA GLU A 60 18.76 37.50 25.56
C GLU A 60 18.25 36.09 25.32
N HIS A 61 17.61 35.92 24.20
CA HIS A 61 17.32 34.60 23.65
C HIS A 61 18.63 33.95 23.24
N PRO A 62 18.97 32.77 23.75
CA PRO A 62 19.97 31.94 23.09
C PRO A 62 19.42 31.59 21.71
N THR A 63 20.15 31.92 20.71
CA THR A 63 19.93 31.43 19.34
C THR A 63 20.04 29.91 19.39
N GLU A 64 18.91 29.25 19.52
CA GLU A 64 18.87 27.82 19.32
C GLU A 64 19.24 27.56 17.86
N HIS A 65 20.42 27.01 17.71
CA HIS A 65 20.81 26.33 16.50
C HIS A 65 19.66 25.39 16.08
N PRO A 66 19.28 25.35 14.79
CA PRO A 66 18.50 24.24 14.29
C PRO A 66 19.27 22.97 14.68
N ALA A 67 18.66 22.14 15.51
CA ALA A 67 19.18 20.82 15.72
C ALA A 67 19.26 20.15 14.35
N GLU A 68 20.48 20.11 13.79
CA GLU A 68 20.80 19.16 12.76
C GLU A 68 20.41 17.80 13.36
N HIS A 69 19.27 17.30 12.93
CA HIS A 69 19.01 15.87 13.05
C HIS A 69 20.20 15.21 12.36
N PRO A 70 21.01 14.42 13.06
CA PRO A 70 22.04 13.67 12.40
C PRO A 70 21.29 12.88 11.32
N ALA A 71 21.57 13.20 10.05
CA ALA A 71 21.21 12.33 8.96
C ALA A 71 21.83 10.99 9.35
N ALA A 72 20.99 10.07 9.82
CA ALA A 72 21.42 8.73 10.12
C ALA A 72 22.18 8.28 8.88
N ALA A 73 23.48 8.04 9.03
CA ALA A 73 24.32 7.61 7.93
C ALA A 73 23.62 6.41 7.33
N ALA A 74 23.08 6.57 6.12
CA ALA A 74 22.32 5.54 5.47
C ALA A 74 23.22 4.32 5.37
N ALA A 75 22.91 3.30 6.15
CA ALA A 75 23.60 2.02 6.05
C ALA A 75 23.40 1.55 4.61
N GLN A 76 24.49 1.27 3.91
CA GLN A 76 24.39 0.73 2.56
C GLN A 76 23.72 -0.64 2.67
N ALA A 77 22.61 -0.82 1.96
CA ALA A 77 21.98 -2.11 1.81
C ALA A 77 23.02 -3.09 1.21
N GLY A 78 22.85 -4.36 1.46
CA GLY A 78 23.81 -5.39 1.08
C GLY A 78 24.10 -6.37 2.21
N ALA A 79 23.74 -6.04 3.46
CA ALA A 79 23.75 -7.00 4.54
C ALA A 79 22.51 -7.90 4.47
N SER A 80 22.69 -9.19 4.68
CA SER A 80 21.56 -10.14 4.75
C SER A 80 20.63 -9.78 5.90
N THR A 81 19.34 -9.78 5.63
CA THR A 81 18.27 -9.49 6.59
C THR A 81 17.36 -10.71 6.69
N ALA A 82 16.94 -11.07 7.89
CA ALA A 82 15.97 -12.14 8.12
C ALA A 82 14.71 -11.59 8.80
N ILE A 83 13.54 -11.86 8.22
CA ILE A 83 12.23 -11.48 8.74
C ILE A 83 11.34 -12.71 8.66
N ALA A 84 10.78 -13.12 9.80
CA ALA A 84 9.84 -14.24 9.90
C ALA A 84 10.34 -15.54 9.23
N GLY A 85 11.63 -15.84 9.39
CA GLY A 85 12.23 -17.02 8.78
C GLY A 85 12.52 -16.91 7.28
N VAL A 86 12.40 -15.71 6.69
CA VAL A 86 12.81 -15.41 5.32
C VAL A 86 14.07 -14.57 5.33
N ALA A 87 15.17 -15.11 4.79
CA ALA A 87 16.44 -14.40 4.62
C ALA A 87 16.54 -13.84 3.20
N PHE A 88 16.92 -12.58 3.06
CA PHE A 88 17.14 -11.90 1.78
C PHE A 88 18.23 -10.85 1.91
N THR A 89 18.84 -10.49 0.79
CA THR A 89 19.92 -9.49 0.75
C THR A 89 19.49 -8.33 -0.14
N PRO A 90 19.22 -7.15 0.45
CA PRO A 90 18.87 -5.98 -0.32
C PRO A 90 19.99 -5.55 -1.26
N PRO A 91 19.70 -5.04 -2.47
CA PRO A 91 20.71 -4.56 -3.41
C PRO A 91 21.55 -3.44 -2.81
N ALA A 92 22.89 -3.46 -3.07
CA ALA A 92 23.84 -2.50 -2.49
C ALA A 92 23.55 -1.03 -2.89
N GLY A 93 22.86 -0.81 -4.01
CA GLY A 93 22.47 0.55 -4.45
C GLY A 93 21.24 1.12 -3.73
N TRP A 94 20.59 0.34 -2.88
CA TRP A 94 19.46 0.81 -2.10
C TRP A 94 19.91 1.41 -0.77
N GLN A 95 19.25 2.48 -0.36
CA GLN A 95 19.41 3.06 0.97
C GLN A 95 18.52 2.30 1.96
N ASP A 96 19.09 1.78 3.03
CA ASP A 96 18.33 1.22 4.15
C ASP A 96 17.88 2.36 5.07
N LEU A 97 16.57 2.47 5.30
CA LEU A 97 15.95 3.48 6.17
C LEU A 97 15.63 2.93 7.56
N GLY A 98 15.94 1.65 7.80
CA GLY A 98 15.62 0.96 9.04
C GLY A 98 14.13 0.64 9.23
N PRO A 99 13.79 -0.07 10.31
CA PRO A 99 12.42 -0.41 10.65
C PRO A 99 11.65 0.78 11.26
N THR A 100 10.31 0.69 11.19
CA THR A 100 9.39 1.56 11.94
C THR A 100 8.30 0.71 12.59
N ASN A 101 7.36 1.33 13.32
CA ASN A 101 6.34 0.60 14.10
C ASN A 101 5.63 -0.56 13.37
N MET A 102 5.39 -0.42 12.07
CA MET A 102 4.68 -1.44 11.27
C MET A 102 5.52 -2.03 10.14
N ARG A 103 6.66 -1.42 9.82
CA ARG A 103 7.54 -1.84 8.74
C ARG A 103 8.77 -2.49 9.33
N GLN A 104 9.00 -3.74 9.00
CA GLN A 104 10.16 -4.52 9.47
C GLN A 104 11.46 -4.06 8.81
N ALA A 105 11.35 -3.58 7.57
CA ALA A 105 12.44 -2.95 6.84
C ALA A 105 11.88 -1.95 5.81
N GLN A 106 12.70 -0.99 5.42
CA GLN A 106 12.38 0.02 4.42
C GLN A 106 13.62 0.32 3.59
N TYR A 107 13.46 0.34 2.28
CA TYR A 107 14.54 0.65 1.35
C TYR A 107 14.11 1.72 0.37
N ARG A 108 15.07 2.54 -0.07
CA ARG A 108 14.86 3.62 -1.01
C ARG A 108 15.91 3.59 -2.11
N LEU A 109 15.51 3.86 -3.34
CA LEU A 109 16.39 4.16 -4.45
C LEU A 109 16.18 5.61 -4.87
N ALA A 110 17.28 6.34 -5.08
CA ALA A 110 17.23 7.69 -5.64
C ALA A 110 16.54 7.68 -7.01
N PRO A 111 15.93 8.81 -7.43
CA PRO A 111 15.27 8.90 -8.73
C PRO A 111 16.20 8.53 -9.88
N VAL A 112 15.69 7.78 -10.85
CA VAL A 112 16.39 7.46 -12.10
C VAL A 112 15.48 7.75 -13.31
N GLY A 113 16.04 7.77 -14.50
CA GLY A 113 15.27 7.89 -15.75
C GLY A 113 14.50 9.20 -15.92
N GLY A 114 14.92 10.28 -15.24
CA GLY A 114 14.25 11.58 -15.28
C GLY A 114 13.13 11.75 -14.25
N ASP A 115 12.86 10.77 -13.43
CA ASP A 115 11.93 10.89 -12.29
C ASP A 115 12.48 11.90 -11.27
N THR A 116 11.60 12.53 -10.48
CA THR A 116 11.95 13.53 -9.46
C THR A 116 11.75 13.03 -8.02
N ALA A 117 11.07 11.91 -7.84
CA ALA A 117 10.85 11.30 -6.53
C ALA A 117 11.48 9.91 -6.47
N PRO A 118 11.92 9.46 -5.29
CA PRO A 118 12.50 8.14 -5.10
C PRO A 118 11.47 7.02 -5.25
N GLY A 119 11.97 5.80 -5.50
CA GLY A 119 11.22 4.59 -5.30
C GLY A 119 11.44 4.04 -3.88
N GLU A 120 10.45 3.39 -3.32
CA GLU A 120 10.50 2.83 -1.96
C GLU A 120 9.96 1.40 -1.91
N VAL A 121 10.71 0.52 -1.23
CA VAL A 121 10.24 -0.82 -0.83
C VAL A 121 9.99 -0.82 0.66
N ASN A 122 8.77 -1.16 1.06
CA ASN A 122 8.39 -1.35 2.45
C ASN A 122 8.12 -2.82 2.71
N VAL A 123 8.70 -3.36 3.77
CA VAL A 123 8.58 -4.77 4.15
C VAL A 123 7.74 -4.86 5.42
N PHE A 124 6.73 -5.75 5.41
CA PHE A 124 5.82 -5.94 6.53
C PHE A 124 5.76 -7.43 6.92
N TYR A 125 5.53 -7.63 8.20
CA TYR A 125 5.16 -8.92 8.77
C TYR A 125 4.15 -8.68 9.90
N PHE A 126 3.06 -9.42 9.91
CA PHE A 126 1.96 -9.21 10.84
C PHE A 126 1.75 -10.39 11.81
N GLY A 127 2.65 -11.37 11.79
CA GLY A 127 2.53 -12.61 12.56
C GLY A 127 2.03 -13.78 11.68
N ALA A 128 2.25 -15.01 12.15
CA ALA A 128 1.97 -16.24 11.39
C ALA A 128 0.52 -16.37 10.93
N GLU A 129 -0.43 -16.01 11.82
CA GLU A 129 -1.87 -16.14 11.60
C GLU A 129 -2.52 -14.80 11.20
N SER A 130 -1.72 -13.73 11.08
CA SER A 130 -2.21 -12.37 10.89
C SER A 130 -1.79 -11.80 9.53
N GLY A 131 -2.36 -10.67 9.15
CA GLY A 131 -2.01 -10.01 7.88
C GLY A 131 -2.98 -10.31 6.73
N GLY A 132 -3.85 -11.29 6.90
CA GLY A 132 -4.80 -11.71 5.86
C GLY A 132 -4.16 -12.59 4.79
N GLY A 133 -4.99 -13.22 3.95
CA GLY A 133 -4.53 -14.08 2.88
C GLY A 133 -3.82 -13.31 1.75
N VAL A 134 -3.08 -14.03 0.92
CA VAL A 134 -2.33 -13.50 -0.23
C VAL A 134 -3.24 -12.62 -1.10
N ASP A 135 -4.35 -13.16 -1.59
CA ASP A 135 -5.24 -12.43 -2.51
C ASP A 135 -5.82 -11.17 -1.90
N ALA A 136 -6.19 -11.17 -0.61
CA ALA A 136 -6.72 -10.00 0.07
C ALA A 136 -5.69 -8.85 0.11
N ASN A 137 -4.42 -9.17 0.31
CA ASN A 137 -3.33 -8.20 0.30
C ASN A 137 -3.06 -7.66 -1.10
N LEU A 138 -2.99 -8.54 -2.11
CA LEU A 138 -2.82 -8.13 -3.51
C LEU A 138 -3.99 -7.21 -3.95
N GLN A 139 -5.22 -7.55 -3.63
CA GLN A 139 -6.40 -6.71 -3.94
C GLN A 139 -6.36 -5.36 -3.23
N ARG A 140 -5.96 -5.33 -1.96
CA ARG A 140 -5.80 -4.08 -1.21
C ARG A 140 -4.78 -3.15 -1.86
N TRP A 141 -3.67 -3.68 -2.37
CA TRP A 141 -2.66 -2.89 -3.06
C TRP A 141 -3.14 -2.40 -4.43
N ILE A 142 -3.80 -3.26 -5.20
CA ILE A 142 -4.44 -2.87 -6.46
C ILE A 142 -5.42 -1.71 -6.23
N GLY A 143 -6.24 -1.77 -5.18
CA GLY A 143 -7.19 -0.71 -4.82
C GLY A 143 -6.56 0.64 -4.45
N GLN A 144 -5.24 0.68 -4.23
CA GLN A 144 -4.49 1.92 -4.03
C GLN A 144 -4.09 2.61 -5.35
N MET A 145 -4.38 2.00 -6.48
CA MET A 145 -4.10 2.57 -7.79
C MET A 145 -5.37 3.10 -8.46
N VAL A 146 -5.20 4.12 -9.28
CA VAL A 146 -6.24 4.69 -10.15
C VAL A 146 -5.67 4.73 -11.55
N LEU A 147 -6.42 4.19 -12.52
CA LEU A 147 -6.02 4.24 -13.92
C LEU A 147 -6.38 5.59 -14.54
N PRO A 148 -5.55 6.11 -15.49
CA PRO A 148 -5.80 7.41 -16.13
C PRO A 148 -7.11 7.46 -16.92
N ASP A 149 -7.55 6.33 -17.45
CA ASP A 149 -8.78 6.17 -18.23
C ASP A 149 -10.02 5.88 -17.36
N GLY A 150 -9.85 5.81 -16.02
CA GLY A 150 -10.91 5.44 -15.09
C GLY A 150 -11.30 3.96 -15.13
N GLY A 151 -10.50 3.12 -15.79
CA GLY A 151 -10.70 1.68 -15.87
C GLY A 151 -10.58 0.97 -14.53
N ASP A 152 -10.88 -0.33 -14.51
CA ASP A 152 -10.73 -1.17 -13.32
C ASP A 152 -9.25 -1.55 -13.10
N PRO A 153 -8.61 -1.09 -12.00
CA PRO A 153 -7.24 -1.47 -11.68
C PRO A 153 -7.04 -2.98 -11.54
N ALA A 154 -8.08 -3.72 -11.13
CA ALA A 154 -7.97 -5.17 -10.97
C ALA A 154 -7.86 -5.89 -12.33
N ALA A 155 -8.50 -5.36 -13.35
CA ALA A 155 -8.40 -5.89 -14.71
C ALA A 155 -7.05 -5.56 -15.38
N ALA A 156 -6.43 -4.43 -15.01
CA ALA A 156 -5.14 -3.99 -15.54
C ALA A 156 -3.93 -4.60 -14.80
N ALA A 157 -4.14 -5.09 -13.59
CA ALA A 157 -3.06 -5.63 -12.76
C ALA A 157 -2.46 -6.90 -13.37
N GLN A 158 -1.15 -6.90 -13.53
CA GLN A 158 -0.39 -8.08 -13.92
C GLN A 158 -0.09 -8.92 -12.69
N ARG A 159 -0.36 -10.22 -12.77
CA ARG A 159 -0.12 -11.18 -11.69
C ARG A 159 0.80 -12.30 -12.17
N SER A 160 1.71 -12.70 -11.30
CA SER A 160 2.59 -13.85 -11.53
C SER A 160 2.97 -14.51 -10.21
N SER A 161 3.64 -15.66 -10.29
CA SER A 161 4.13 -16.40 -9.12
C SER A 161 5.52 -16.95 -9.39
N PHE A 162 6.24 -17.26 -8.32
CA PHE A 162 7.55 -17.90 -8.35
C PHE A 162 7.72 -18.81 -7.12
N THR A 163 8.81 -19.53 -7.08
CA THR A 163 9.22 -20.31 -5.90
C THR A 163 10.66 -19.95 -5.55
N ALA A 164 10.96 -19.70 -4.28
CA ALA A 164 12.30 -19.44 -3.77
C ALA A 164 12.53 -20.32 -2.54
N ASP A 165 13.51 -21.19 -2.58
CA ASP A 165 13.83 -22.15 -1.52
C ASP A 165 12.59 -22.92 -0.98
N GLY A 166 11.69 -23.32 -1.89
CA GLY A 166 10.45 -24.01 -1.54
C GLY A 166 9.37 -23.12 -0.92
N MET A 167 9.56 -21.81 -0.84
CA MET A 167 8.56 -20.83 -0.44
C MET A 167 7.78 -20.33 -1.67
N ALA A 168 6.46 -20.29 -1.60
CA ALA A 168 5.62 -19.74 -2.66
C ALA A 168 5.66 -18.21 -2.66
N GLY A 169 5.90 -17.61 -3.82
CA GLY A 169 5.92 -16.17 -4.03
C GLY A 169 4.82 -15.73 -4.98
N HIS A 170 4.10 -14.67 -4.62
CA HIS A 170 3.02 -14.09 -5.41
C HIS A 170 3.32 -12.64 -5.72
N ILE A 171 3.14 -12.24 -6.97
CA ILE A 171 3.48 -10.91 -7.44
C ILE A 171 2.25 -10.25 -8.04
N VAL A 172 2.09 -8.96 -7.79
CA VAL A 172 1.20 -8.08 -8.53
C VAL A 172 1.94 -6.83 -8.93
N SER A 173 1.71 -6.34 -10.16
CA SER A 173 2.23 -5.04 -10.57
C SER A 173 1.24 -4.30 -11.46
N LEU A 174 1.22 -2.97 -11.36
CA LEU A 174 0.47 -2.10 -12.25
C LEU A 174 0.97 -0.67 -12.22
N GLU A 175 0.65 0.08 -13.27
CA GLU A 175 0.97 1.50 -13.43
C GLU A 175 -0.30 2.34 -13.37
N GLY A 176 -0.16 3.60 -12.91
CA GLY A 176 -1.28 4.52 -12.80
C GLY A 176 -0.99 5.67 -11.86
N SER A 177 -2.01 6.20 -11.22
CA SER A 177 -1.89 7.15 -10.13
C SER A 177 -1.99 6.41 -8.80
N TYR A 178 -1.02 6.63 -7.91
CA TYR A 178 -0.96 5.99 -6.60
C TYR A 178 -1.65 6.86 -5.54
N LYS A 179 -2.57 6.26 -4.79
CA LYS A 179 -3.19 6.88 -3.61
C LYS A 179 -2.23 6.75 -2.43
N SER A 180 -1.46 7.81 -2.17
CA SER A 180 -0.54 7.89 -1.03
C SER A 180 -1.22 8.60 0.14
N GLY A 181 -0.95 8.14 1.35
CA GLY A 181 -1.51 8.73 2.56
C GLY A 181 -2.44 7.79 3.31
N GLY A 182 -2.90 8.26 4.47
CA GLY A 182 -3.66 7.46 5.40
C GLY A 182 -5.01 7.03 4.82
N GLY A 183 -5.31 5.74 4.99
CA GLY A 183 -6.68 5.29 4.88
C GLY A 183 -7.57 5.97 5.95
N PRO A 184 -8.88 5.72 5.94
CA PRO A 184 -9.85 6.37 6.83
C PRO A 184 -9.51 6.28 8.34
N MET A 185 -8.69 5.32 8.73
CA MET A 185 -8.27 5.11 10.13
C MET A 185 -6.99 5.85 10.55
N MET A 186 -6.24 6.46 9.61
CA MET A 186 -4.98 7.15 9.91
C MET A 186 -5.09 8.68 9.82
N GLY A 187 -6.26 9.24 9.57
CA GLY A 187 -6.55 10.68 9.66
C GLY A 187 -5.75 11.60 8.72
N GLY A 188 -5.01 11.03 7.78
CA GLY A 188 -4.20 11.79 6.83
C GLY A 188 -4.92 12.04 5.50
N GLU A 189 -4.61 13.18 4.87
CA GLU A 189 -5.11 13.49 3.53
C GLU A 189 -4.52 12.51 2.51
N THR A 190 -5.39 11.93 1.68
CA THR A 190 -4.94 11.07 0.57
C THR A 190 -4.41 11.93 -0.57
N LYS A 191 -3.15 11.75 -0.93
CA LYS A 191 -2.55 12.37 -2.11
C LYS A 191 -2.60 11.42 -3.30
N ILE A 192 -2.96 11.95 -4.46
CA ILE A 192 -2.92 11.22 -5.72
C ILE A 192 -1.59 11.55 -6.42
N LEU A 193 -0.77 10.54 -6.63
CA LEU A 193 0.53 10.66 -7.25
C LEU A 193 0.48 10.04 -8.66
N PRO A 194 0.37 10.86 -9.72
CA PRO A 194 0.29 10.35 -11.09
C PRO A 194 1.64 9.79 -11.57
N GLY A 195 1.60 8.89 -12.55
CA GLY A 195 2.80 8.31 -13.16
C GLY A 195 3.59 7.40 -12.21
N TYR A 196 2.89 6.69 -11.34
CA TYR A 196 3.47 5.74 -10.39
C TYR A 196 3.31 4.30 -10.87
N ARG A 197 4.21 3.46 -10.41
CA ARG A 197 4.13 2.00 -10.48
C ARG A 197 4.08 1.44 -9.06
N LEU A 198 3.23 0.43 -8.88
CA LEU A 198 3.15 -0.39 -7.68
C LEU A 198 3.58 -1.81 -8.04
N VAL A 199 4.43 -2.41 -7.22
CA VAL A 199 4.74 -3.84 -7.25
C VAL A 199 4.56 -4.38 -5.84
N GLY A 200 3.71 -5.39 -5.70
CA GLY A 200 3.52 -6.12 -4.45
C GLY A 200 4.05 -7.54 -4.58
N VAL A 201 4.83 -7.99 -3.62
CA VAL A 201 5.27 -9.38 -3.51
C VAL A 201 4.86 -9.91 -2.14
N VAL A 202 4.22 -11.08 -2.13
CA VAL A 202 3.96 -11.84 -0.92
C VAL A 202 4.79 -13.12 -1.01
N LEU A 203 5.66 -13.36 -0.03
CA LEU A 203 6.45 -14.59 0.09
C LEU A 203 5.99 -15.38 1.31
N GLU A 204 5.50 -16.58 1.09
CA GLU A 204 4.99 -17.47 2.14
C GLU A 204 6.17 -18.16 2.85
N GLY A 205 6.66 -17.51 3.91
CA GLY A 205 7.80 -17.97 4.69
C GLY A 205 7.44 -18.97 5.78
N PRO A 206 8.46 -19.55 6.45
CA PRO A 206 8.25 -20.58 7.48
C PRO A 206 7.44 -20.11 8.70
N GLN A 207 7.51 -18.84 9.03
CA GLN A 207 6.79 -18.25 10.16
C GLN A 207 5.60 -17.39 9.73
N GLY A 208 5.14 -17.54 8.49
CA GLY A 208 4.05 -16.77 7.89
C GLY A 208 4.50 -15.88 6.74
N SER A 209 3.55 -15.21 6.12
CA SER A 209 3.79 -14.39 4.94
C SER A 209 4.56 -13.11 5.24
N VAL A 210 5.60 -12.84 4.46
CA VAL A 210 6.31 -11.57 4.44
C VAL A 210 5.89 -10.79 3.20
N PHE A 211 5.58 -9.51 3.38
CA PHE A 211 4.97 -8.65 2.40
C PHE A 211 5.95 -7.57 1.97
N PHE A 212 6.26 -7.50 0.69
CA PHE A 212 7.13 -6.48 0.10
C PHE A 212 6.28 -5.59 -0.81
N LYS A 213 6.28 -4.30 -0.55
CA LYS A 213 5.53 -3.34 -1.36
C LYS A 213 6.47 -2.27 -1.90
N LEU A 214 6.70 -2.29 -3.20
CA LEU A 214 7.39 -1.25 -3.94
C LEU A 214 6.38 -0.24 -4.49
N THR A 215 6.66 1.04 -4.30
CA THR A 215 5.95 2.15 -4.93
C THR A 215 6.94 3.24 -5.33
N GLY A 216 6.70 3.87 -6.46
CA GLY A 216 7.54 4.97 -6.95
C GLY A 216 7.10 5.45 -8.33
N PRO A 217 7.68 6.54 -8.83
CA PRO A 217 7.53 6.94 -10.21
C PRO A 217 7.97 5.80 -11.15
N VAL A 218 7.36 5.75 -12.34
CA VAL A 218 7.42 4.56 -13.22
C VAL A 218 8.85 4.13 -13.56
N ALA A 219 9.75 5.05 -13.94
CA ALA A 219 11.10 4.67 -14.34
C ALA A 219 11.91 4.13 -13.15
N THR A 220 11.85 4.82 -12.01
CA THR A 220 12.54 4.40 -10.78
C THR A 220 11.99 3.08 -10.24
N ALA A 221 10.67 2.93 -10.20
CA ALA A 221 10.05 1.71 -9.73
C ALA A 221 10.33 0.51 -10.65
N LYS A 222 10.40 0.70 -11.97
CA LYS A 222 10.83 -0.37 -12.91
C LYS A 222 12.28 -0.81 -12.66
N ALA A 223 13.18 0.13 -12.40
CA ALA A 223 14.57 -0.20 -12.05
C ALA A 223 14.62 -1.02 -10.75
N MET A 224 13.89 -0.59 -9.72
CA MET A 224 13.83 -1.32 -8.45
C MET A 224 13.14 -2.68 -8.58
N GLU A 225 12.12 -2.81 -9.42
CA GLU A 225 11.40 -4.07 -9.62
C GLU A 225 12.33 -5.19 -10.08
N VAL A 226 13.22 -4.90 -11.02
CA VAL A 226 14.19 -5.88 -11.52
C VAL A 226 15.02 -6.45 -10.36
N ASP A 227 15.50 -5.57 -9.50
CA ASP A 227 16.36 -5.96 -8.38
C ASP A 227 15.53 -6.59 -7.24
N LEU A 228 14.31 -6.11 -6.98
CA LEU A 228 13.38 -6.71 -6.03
C LEU A 228 13.07 -8.16 -6.42
N LEU A 229 12.76 -8.43 -7.67
CA LEU A 229 12.43 -9.78 -8.11
C LEU A 229 13.64 -10.71 -8.05
N LYS A 230 14.85 -10.24 -8.40
CA LYS A 230 16.08 -11.01 -8.19
C LYS A 230 16.31 -11.33 -6.72
N MET A 231 16.16 -10.34 -5.85
CA MET A 231 16.30 -10.50 -4.40
C MET A 231 15.30 -11.55 -3.88
N MET A 232 14.05 -11.49 -4.31
CA MET A 232 13.02 -12.44 -3.88
C MET A 232 13.25 -13.86 -4.40
N GLN A 233 13.70 -14.01 -5.64
CA GLN A 233 14.05 -15.32 -6.21
C GLN A 233 15.27 -15.96 -5.53
N ALA A 234 16.18 -15.14 -4.99
CA ALA A 234 17.36 -15.57 -4.23
C ALA A 234 17.09 -15.71 -2.72
N ALA A 235 15.88 -15.39 -2.25
CA ALA A 235 15.53 -15.50 -0.83
C ALA A 235 15.56 -16.96 -0.37
N THR A 236 16.02 -17.18 0.87
CA THR A 236 16.14 -18.50 1.48
C THR A 236 15.40 -18.55 2.81
N LYS A 237 15.14 -19.76 3.28
CA LYS A 237 14.68 -19.96 4.65
C LYS A 237 15.85 -19.64 5.59
N ALA A 238 15.61 -18.77 6.55
CA ALA A 238 16.54 -18.56 7.65
C ALA A 238 16.45 -19.75 8.59
N GLY A 239 17.61 -20.37 8.87
CA GLY A 239 17.73 -21.49 9.79
C GLY A 239 17.55 -21.07 11.26
#